data_e31635afc5f770ae76c969115fc8ccd8
#
_entry.id   e31635afc5f770ae76c969115fc8ccd8
#
_cell.length_a   1.000
_cell.length_b   1.000
_cell.length_c   1.000
_cell.angle_alpha   90.00
_cell.angle_beta   90.00
_cell.angle_gamma   90.00
#
_symmetry.space_group_name_H-M   'P 1'
#
loop_
_entity.id
_entity.type
_entity.pdbx_description
1 polymer ?
#
loop_
_entity_poly.entity_id
_entity_poly.type
_entity_poly.pdbx_seq_one_letter_code
_entity_poly.pdbx_strand_id
1 'polypeptide(L)'
;VDRPTRTNEKALAINLDMGRYGSFAEIGAGQEVARWFYRVGGAAGTIAKSVSAYDKTVSDAIYGPTRRYVVRERLEEMLRYEQSLTLERLFPQRGDSTAFFTFANTVQARSYQGNNECHGWIGVKFQSHPRDEDSQIILHVRMLDSENQAQQEALGIIGVNLLYGAFFLYHRPDELVESLLDELSIERIEIDMIEFSGIEFRHVDNRIMSLRLVQLGLTPAAMFSASGKVLQPSEVLRKRPVLLERGRFSPVTRVNLDMIDKARAQFADDGGAAVQADDIVSVMEITMSNLRADQGEVDLTDFIGRAEVLGVTDHIVMISDYFEYYRLAAYLRRYTDRRCAIVMGAGALRQIFDERYYARLEGGILEALGRLFKNDLHIFVYPQKDPETGTLWTVETLEVPKDVRHLYGYLVERGFLIPVEDYDESVLDIQAPEVLEKLQSGDEAWESMVDERVAEVIKARKLFGYGAR
;
A
#
# COMPACT_ATOMS: atom_id res chain seq x y z
N VAL A 1 9.54 -16.06 27.33
CA VAL A 1 8.30 -15.53 27.98
C VAL A 1 7.46 -14.97 26.85
N ASP A 2 6.24 -15.50 26.70
CA ASP A 2 5.32 -14.98 25.69
C ASP A 2 5.04 -13.49 25.96
N ARG A 3 5.08 -12.66 24.92
CA ARG A 3 4.77 -11.23 25.04
C ARG A 3 3.30 -11.04 25.45
N PRO A 4 2.96 -9.97 26.18
CA PRO A 4 1.57 -9.65 26.48
C PRO A 4 0.81 -9.35 25.15
N THR A 5 -0.40 -9.89 25.05
CA THR A 5 -1.29 -9.66 23.91
C THR A 5 -2.48 -8.77 24.28
N ARG A 6 -2.78 -8.63 25.58
CA ARG A 6 -3.90 -7.80 26.03
C ARG A 6 -3.51 -6.34 26.15
N THR A 7 -4.38 -5.46 25.75
CA THR A 7 -4.17 -4.01 25.72
C THR A 7 -3.83 -3.46 27.11
N ASN A 8 -4.55 -3.90 28.17
CA ASN A 8 -4.28 -3.50 29.54
C ASN A 8 -2.93 -3.97 30.05
N GLU A 9 -2.49 -5.17 29.69
CA GLU A 9 -1.17 -5.72 30.06
C GLU A 9 -0.04 -4.96 29.37
N LYS A 10 -0.20 -4.62 28.10
CA LYS A 10 0.76 -3.78 27.35
C LYS A 10 0.86 -2.37 27.93
N ALA A 11 -0.25 -1.73 28.20
CA ALA A 11 -0.27 -0.40 28.81
C ALA A 11 0.36 -0.40 30.20
N LEU A 12 0.09 -1.44 31.03
CA LEU A 12 0.71 -1.60 32.33
C LEU A 12 2.21 -1.84 32.22
N ALA A 13 2.67 -2.69 31.27
CA ALA A 13 4.09 -2.94 31.07
C ALA A 13 4.85 -1.64 30.73
N ILE A 14 4.24 -0.76 29.91
CA ILE A 14 4.82 0.55 29.60
C ILE A 14 4.83 1.44 30.83
N ASN A 15 3.75 1.51 31.62
CA ASN A 15 3.69 2.34 32.81
C ASN A 15 4.67 1.91 33.93
N LEU A 16 5.06 0.65 33.95
CA LEU A 16 6.04 0.13 34.88
C LEU A 16 7.49 0.32 34.41
N ASP A 17 7.70 0.75 33.17
CA ASP A 17 9.02 1.09 32.63
C ASP A 17 9.39 2.53 33.04
N MET A 18 10.12 2.66 34.14
CA MET A 18 10.53 3.96 34.69
C MET A 18 11.50 4.74 33.79
N GLY A 19 12.05 4.11 32.75
CA GLY A 19 12.97 4.71 31.80
C GLY A 19 12.28 5.49 30.68
N ARG A 20 10.94 5.43 30.55
CA ARG A 20 10.19 6.04 29.44
C ARG A 20 9.21 7.09 29.94
N TYR A 21 9.25 8.27 29.30
CA TYR A 21 8.39 9.39 29.69
C TYR A 21 8.06 10.26 28.49
N GLY A 22 6.79 10.57 28.30
CA GLY A 22 6.42 11.31 27.08
C GLY A 22 5.04 11.92 27.06
N SER A 23 4.70 12.49 25.91
CA SER A 23 3.50 13.26 25.67
C SER A 23 2.53 12.53 24.73
N PHE A 24 1.23 12.76 24.96
CA PHE A 24 0.16 12.30 24.09
C PHE A 24 -0.55 13.52 23.50
N ALA A 25 -0.68 13.57 22.17
CA ALA A 25 -1.41 14.58 21.42
C ALA A 25 -2.45 13.91 20.55
N GLU A 26 -3.70 13.91 20.97
CA GLU A 26 -4.79 13.19 20.32
C GLU A 26 -5.86 14.16 19.82
N ILE A 27 -6.06 14.22 18.51
CA ILE A 27 -7.00 15.15 17.86
C ILE A 27 -8.16 14.40 17.20
N GLY A 28 -9.33 15.00 17.27
CA GLY A 28 -10.57 14.46 16.70
C GLY A 28 -11.14 13.34 17.56
N ALA A 29 -11.42 12.20 16.99
CA ALA A 29 -12.00 11.05 17.70
C ALA A 29 -10.96 10.15 18.38
N GLY A 30 -9.70 10.56 18.43
CA GLY A 30 -8.59 9.71 18.84
C GLY A 30 -8.22 9.72 20.34
N GLN A 31 -9.03 10.26 21.24
CA GLN A 31 -8.67 10.49 22.65
C GLN A 31 -8.76 9.24 23.55
N GLU A 32 -8.53 8.09 23.03
CA GLU A 32 -8.68 6.82 23.76
C GLU A 32 -7.35 6.16 24.15
N VAL A 33 -6.24 6.56 23.56
CA VAL A 33 -4.94 5.88 23.81
C VAL A 33 -4.43 6.24 25.19
N ALA A 34 -4.30 7.53 25.52
CA ALA A 34 -3.87 7.96 26.87
C ALA A 34 -4.79 7.40 27.97
N ARG A 35 -6.09 7.22 27.69
CA ARG A 35 -7.06 6.67 28.63
C ARG A 35 -6.71 5.26 29.08
N TRP A 36 -6.15 4.40 28.22
CA TRP A 36 -5.69 3.07 28.63
C TRP A 36 -4.63 3.12 29.71
N PHE A 37 -3.66 4.04 29.59
CA PHE A 37 -2.59 4.21 30.56
C PHE A 37 -3.12 4.70 31.92
N TYR A 38 -4.10 5.59 31.93
CA TYR A 38 -4.75 6.04 33.18
C TYR A 38 -5.53 4.92 33.85
N ARG A 39 -6.16 4.03 33.09
CA ARG A 39 -6.97 2.93 33.62
C ARG A 39 -6.17 1.86 34.35
N VAL A 40 -4.97 1.55 33.88
CA VAL A 40 -4.15 0.46 34.43
C VAL A 40 -3.29 0.89 35.62
N GLY A 41 -3.23 2.17 35.91
CA GLY A 41 -2.40 2.72 36.99
C GLY A 41 -0.94 2.94 36.59
N GLY A 42 -0.22 3.72 37.40
CA GLY A 42 1.20 4.04 37.18
C GLY A 42 1.48 5.13 36.14
N ALA A 43 0.46 5.73 35.51
CA ALA A 43 0.57 6.71 34.43
C ALA A 43 1.43 7.94 34.76
N ALA A 44 1.56 8.33 36.03
CA ALA A 44 2.42 9.44 36.46
C ALA A 44 3.92 9.19 36.16
N GLY A 45 4.33 7.94 36.04
CA GLY A 45 5.69 7.54 35.64
C GLY A 45 5.93 7.58 34.13
N THR A 46 4.85 7.64 33.32
CA THR A 46 4.90 7.52 31.86
C THR A 46 4.46 8.78 31.15
N ILE A 47 3.38 9.43 31.59
CA ILE A 47 2.73 10.54 30.90
C ILE A 47 3.17 11.88 31.48
N ALA A 48 3.92 12.63 30.69
CA ALA A 48 4.27 14.02 30.98
C ALA A 48 3.06 14.94 30.77
N LYS A 49 2.33 14.70 29.67
CA LYS A 49 1.22 15.54 29.23
C LYS A 49 0.31 14.74 28.31
N SER A 50 -1.00 14.96 28.41
CA SER A 50 -1.98 14.54 27.41
C SER A 50 -2.77 15.76 26.98
N VAL A 51 -2.82 16.04 25.68
CA VAL A 51 -3.47 17.22 25.09
C VAL A 51 -4.39 16.80 23.94
N SER A 52 -5.55 17.46 23.86
CA SER A 52 -6.49 17.32 22.75
C SER A 52 -6.84 18.71 22.21
N ALA A 53 -6.25 19.07 21.07
CA ALA A 53 -6.56 20.30 20.35
C ALA A 53 -7.73 20.06 19.39
N TYR A 54 -8.93 19.90 19.92
CA TYR A 54 -10.13 19.51 19.19
C TYR A 54 -10.65 20.59 18.24
N ASP A 55 -10.60 21.85 18.67
CA ASP A 55 -11.00 22.99 17.85
C ASP A 55 -9.94 23.32 16.81
N LYS A 56 -10.38 23.66 15.60
CA LYS A 56 -9.48 23.96 14.47
C LYS A 56 -8.59 25.17 14.74
N THR A 57 -9.14 26.22 15.34
CA THR A 57 -8.40 27.46 15.64
C THR A 57 -7.32 27.19 16.68
N VAL A 58 -7.63 26.39 17.70
CA VAL A 58 -6.65 25.96 18.71
C VAL A 58 -5.58 25.07 18.10
N SER A 59 -5.98 24.10 17.25
CA SER A 59 -5.04 23.22 16.55
C SER A 59 -4.09 24.01 15.65
N ASP A 60 -4.60 25.02 14.92
CA ASP A 60 -3.79 25.88 14.05
C ASP A 60 -2.87 26.81 14.85
N ALA A 61 -3.30 27.27 16.01
CA ALA A 61 -2.49 28.09 16.91
C ALA A 61 -1.30 27.31 17.51
N ILE A 62 -1.46 25.99 17.72
CA ILE A 62 -0.41 25.13 18.29
C ILE A 62 0.51 24.56 17.20
N TYR A 63 -0.07 23.99 16.13
CA TYR A 63 0.65 23.20 15.13
C TYR A 63 0.75 23.87 13.75
N GLY A 64 0.30 25.12 13.62
CA GLY A 64 0.29 25.86 12.35
C GLY A 64 -0.96 25.57 11.51
N PRO A 65 -1.27 26.47 10.55
CA PRO A 65 -2.45 26.34 9.69
C PRO A 65 -2.31 25.18 8.71
N THR A 66 -3.43 24.51 8.40
CA THR A 66 -3.50 23.45 7.40
C THR A 66 -4.81 23.48 6.62
N ARG A 67 -4.80 23.01 5.39
CA ARG A 67 -6.02 22.86 4.59
C ARG A 67 -6.87 21.66 5.01
N ARG A 68 -6.23 20.60 5.50
CA ARG A 68 -6.87 19.35 5.94
C ARG A 68 -6.25 18.93 7.27
N TYR A 69 -7.08 18.48 8.20
CA TYR A 69 -6.65 18.16 9.56
C TYR A 69 -6.29 16.68 9.74
N VAL A 70 -6.93 15.79 9.00
CA VAL A 70 -6.63 14.35 9.06
C VAL A 70 -5.75 14.01 7.85
N VAL A 71 -4.47 14.38 7.97
CA VAL A 71 -3.43 14.16 6.96
C VAL A 71 -2.09 13.87 7.64
N ARG A 72 -1.21 13.24 6.89
CA ARG A 72 0.14 12.86 7.34
C ARG A 72 0.94 14.06 7.88
N GLU A 73 0.93 15.17 7.15
CA GLU A 73 1.68 16.37 7.50
C GLU A 73 1.26 16.94 8.87
N ARG A 74 -0.04 16.90 9.18
CA ARG A 74 -0.54 17.30 10.49
C ARG A 74 -0.03 16.39 11.60
N LEU A 75 -0.02 15.08 11.39
CA LEU A 75 0.54 14.14 12.35
C LEU A 75 2.03 14.40 12.59
N GLU A 76 2.81 14.57 11.53
CA GLU A 76 4.26 14.82 11.61
C GLU A 76 4.57 16.13 12.36
N GLU A 77 3.79 17.19 12.11
CA GLU A 77 3.91 18.45 12.86
C GLU A 77 3.61 18.27 14.35
N MET A 78 2.56 17.51 14.70
CA MET A 78 2.23 17.22 16.10
C MET A 78 3.37 16.44 16.77
N LEU A 79 3.86 15.40 16.14
CA LEU A 79 4.98 14.59 16.66
C LEU A 79 6.23 15.44 16.86
N ARG A 80 6.60 16.25 15.87
CA ARG A 80 7.77 17.11 15.91
C ARG A 80 7.65 18.17 17.01
N TYR A 81 6.55 18.88 17.06
CA TYR A 81 6.32 19.97 18.02
C TYR A 81 6.33 19.44 19.46
N GLU A 82 5.54 18.42 19.76
CA GLU A 82 5.41 17.89 21.10
C GLU A 82 6.69 17.21 21.60
N GLN A 83 7.44 16.53 20.73
CA GLN A 83 8.73 15.93 21.07
C GLN A 83 9.76 17.02 21.36
N SER A 84 9.86 18.05 20.52
CA SER A 84 10.77 19.17 20.74
C SER A 84 10.48 19.89 22.05
N LEU A 85 9.21 20.13 22.34
CA LEU A 85 8.78 20.79 23.57
C LEU A 85 9.08 19.94 24.83
N THR A 86 8.91 18.62 24.73
CA THR A 86 9.22 17.68 25.79
C THR A 86 10.72 17.66 26.09
N LEU A 87 11.55 17.57 25.04
CA LEU A 87 13.00 17.61 25.16
C LEU A 87 13.49 18.95 25.72
N GLU A 88 13.04 20.09 25.19
CA GLU A 88 13.42 21.41 25.67
C GLU A 88 13.19 21.56 27.17
N ARG A 89 12.05 21.12 27.66
CA ARG A 89 11.65 21.31 29.05
C ARG A 89 12.20 20.31 30.04
N LEU A 90 12.35 19.06 29.64
CA LEU A 90 12.62 17.95 30.56
C LEU A 90 14.00 17.34 30.41
N PHE A 91 14.65 17.49 29.25
CA PHE A 91 15.98 16.93 29.01
C PHE A 91 17.03 17.41 30.03
N PRO A 92 17.10 18.71 30.43
CA PRO A 92 18.09 19.15 31.41
C PRO A 92 17.97 18.46 32.78
N GLN A 93 16.79 17.95 33.12
CA GLN A 93 16.53 17.35 34.44
C GLN A 93 16.50 15.82 34.39
N ARG A 94 16.12 15.20 33.30
CA ARG A 94 15.84 13.76 33.18
C ARG A 94 16.52 13.08 31.99
N GLY A 95 17.14 13.82 31.09
CA GLY A 95 17.65 13.28 29.82
C GLY A 95 18.72 12.18 29.97
N ASP A 96 19.42 12.12 31.12
CA ASP A 96 20.44 11.11 31.37
C ASP A 96 19.87 9.73 31.73
N SER A 97 18.65 9.68 32.20
CA SER A 97 18.00 8.45 32.68
C SER A 97 16.66 8.14 32.02
N THR A 98 16.22 8.97 31.06
CA THR A 98 14.89 8.89 30.47
C THR A 98 14.97 8.93 28.97
N ALA A 99 14.38 7.95 28.31
CA ALA A 99 14.08 7.96 26.89
C ALA A 99 12.71 8.63 26.69
N PHE A 100 12.71 9.74 25.96
CA PHE A 100 11.50 10.51 25.72
C PHE A 100 10.72 10.00 24.51
N PHE A 101 9.41 10.15 24.55
CA PHE A 101 8.57 9.83 23.42
C PHE A 101 7.39 10.82 23.26
N THR A 102 6.85 10.85 22.06
CA THR A 102 5.59 11.51 21.74
C THR A 102 4.72 10.56 20.94
N PHE A 103 3.51 10.34 21.42
CA PHE A 103 2.45 9.69 20.67
C PHE A 103 1.50 10.76 20.13
N ALA A 104 1.12 10.67 18.86
CA ALA A 104 0.12 11.56 18.29
C ALA A 104 -0.84 10.80 17.38
N ASN A 105 -2.06 11.33 17.28
CA ASN A 105 -3.01 10.90 16.27
C ASN A 105 -3.88 12.06 15.80
N THR A 106 -4.36 11.97 14.57
CA THR A 106 -5.40 12.84 14.02
C THR A 106 -6.41 11.98 13.29
N VAL A 107 -7.66 12.00 13.73
CA VAL A 107 -8.65 10.98 13.39
C VAL A 107 -10.00 11.60 13.06
N GLN A 108 -10.61 11.07 12.00
CA GLN A 108 -11.99 11.34 11.61
C GLN A 108 -12.82 10.05 11.78
N ALA A 109 -13.62 10.00 12.85
CA ALA A 109 -14.60 8.94 13.04
C ALA A 109 -15.91 9.24 12.29
N ARG A 110 -16.88 8.32 12.39
CA ARG A 110 -18.17 8.46 11.74
C ARG A 110 -18.88 9.74 12.16
N SER A 111 -19.28 10.55 11.18
CA SER A 111 -20.09 11.75 11.40
C SER A 111 -21.54 11.38 11.76
N TYR A 112 -22.27 12.32 12.34
CA TYR A 112 -23.71 12.14 12.64
C TYR A 112 -24.52 11.70 11.40
N GLN A 113 -24.14 12.17 10.21
CA GLN A 113 -24.78 11.80 8.93
C GLN A 113 -24.33 10.44 8.39
N GLY A 114 -23.23 9.89 8.91
CA GLY A 114 -22.73 8.55 8.57
C GLY A 114 -22.21 8.35 7.16
N ASN A 115 -21.93 9.43 6.43
CA ASN A 115 -21.53 9.42 5.01
C ASN A 115 -20.07 9.83 4.77
N ASN A 116 -19.26 9.95 5.81
CA ASN A 116 -17.85 10.30 5.72
C ASN A 116 -16.94 9.06 5.79
N GLU A 117 -15.77 9.18 5.23
CA GLU A 117 -14.69 8.22 5.42
C GLU A 117 -14.18 8.27 6.88
N CYS A 118 -14.06 7.09 7.50
CA CYS A 118 -13.57 6.94 8.87
C CYS A 118 -12.13 6.47 8.82
N HIS A 119 -11.19 7.36 9.09
CA HIS A 119 -9.75 7.07 9.00
C HIS A 119 -8.93 7.95 9.93
N GLY A 120 -7.69 7.58 10.13
CA GLY A 120 -6.77 8.36 10.95
C GLY A 120 -5.31 8.10 10.65
N TRP A 121 -4.51 9.09 10.98
CA TRP A 121 -3.07 9.01 11.03
C TRP A 121 -2.63 8.88 12.47
N ILE A 122 -1.81 7.90 12.77
CA ILE A 122 -1.32 7.55 14.10
C ILE A 122 0.20 7.45 14.05
N GLY A 123 0.90 7.96 15.04
CA GLY A 123 2.35 7.86 15.06
C GLY A 123 2.95 7.94 16.45
N VAL A 124 4.14 7.41 16.55
CA VAL A 124 5.01 7.55 17.72
C VAL A 124 6.41 7.98 17.27
N LYS A 125 6.92 9.00 17.92
CA LYS A 125 8.31 9.46 17.83
C LYS A 125 8.97 9.20 19.18
N PHE A 126 10.12 8.51 19.20
CA PHE A 126 10.69 8.01 20.45
C PHE A 126 12.19 7.85 20.38
N GLN A 127 12.82 7.93 21.54
CA GLN A 127 14.20 7.50 21.79
C GLN A 127 14.18 6.04 22.26
N SER A 128 15.07 5.23 21.73
CA SER A 128 15.25 3.84 22.20
C SER A 128 15.92 3.78 23.59
N HIS A 129 16.92 4.64 23.80
CA HIS A 129 17.62 4.83 25.06
C HIS A 129 17.75 6.32 25.40
N PRO A 130 18.07 6.68 26.65
CA PRO A 130 18.36 8.05 27.02
C PRO A 130 19.43 8.67 26.12
N ARG A 131 19.20 9.88 25.61
CA ARG A 131 20.10 10.65 24.73
C ARG A 131 20.20 10.16 23.28
N ASP A 132 19.50 9.11 22.88
CA ASP A 132 19.49 8.65 21.50
C ASP A 132 18.79 9.69 20.59
N GLU A 133 19.12 9.63 19.30
CA GLU A 133 18.34 10.30 18.26
C GLU A 133 16.97 9.65 18.16
N ASP A 134 15.97 10.45 17.76
CA ASP A 134 14.61 9.97 17.62
C ASP A 134 14.46 8.96 16.47
N SER A 135 13.65 7.95 16.71
CA SER A 135 13.04 7.10 15.69
C SER A 135 11.55 7.32 15.64
N GLN A 136 10.90 6.94 14.54
CA GLN A 136 9.50 7.22 14.31
C GLN A 136 8.81 6.07 13.58
N ILE A 137 7.57 5.78 13.97
CA ILE A 137 6.67 4.89 13.25
C ILE A 137 5.37 5.65 12.97
N ILE A 138 4.93 5.62 11.72
CA ILE A 138 3.66 6.22 11.28
C ILE A 138 2.78 5.13 10.69
N LEU A 139 1.50 5.15 11.06
CA LEU A 139 0.43 4.31 10.52
C LEU A 139 -0.65 5.19 9.89
N HIS A 140 -1.25 4.72 8.81
CA HIS A 140 -2.57 5.13 8.41
C HIS A 140 -3.55 3.98 8.63
N VAL A 141 -4.69 4.28 9.23
CA VAL A 141 -5.71 3.29 9.57
C VAL A 141 -7.08 3.71 9.03
N ARG A 142 -7.88 2.71 8.66
CA ARG A 142 -9.29 2.87 8.34
C ARG A 142 -10.11 2.12 9.37
N MET A 143 -11.10 2.79 9.94
CA MET A 143 -11.99 2.20 10.92
C MET A 143 -13.22 1.64 10.22
N LEU A 144 -13.49 0.37 10.42
CA LEU A 144 -14.51 -0.39 9.69
C LEU A 144 -15.76 -0.65 10.54
N ASP A 145 -15.67 -0.50 11.86
CA ASP A 145 -16.83 -0.59 12.76
C ASP A 145 -17.93 0.42 12.38
N SER A 146 -19.18 0.02 12.49
CA SER A 146 -20.33 0.87 12.18
C SER A 146 -20.63 1.93 13.24
N GLU A 147 -20.17 1.70 14.48
CA GLU A 147 -20.47 2.52 15.63
C GLU A 147 -19.26 3.35 16.09
N ASN A 148 -19.48 4.63 16.40
CA ASN A 148 -18.43 5.54 16.85
C ASN A 148 -17.67 5.03 18.08
N GLN A 149 -18.37 4.44 19.03
CA GLN A 149 -17.75 3.93 20.24
C GLN A 149 -16.79 2.78 19.92
N ALA A 150 -17.18 1.87 19.02
CA ALA A 150 -16.35 0.76 18.61
C ALA A 150 -15.12 1.25 17.82
N GLN A 151 -15.28 2.28 16.98
CA GLN A 151 -14.16 2.92 16.26
C GLN A 151 -13.16 3.55 17.24
N GLN A 152 -13.63 4.27 18.25
CA GLN A 152 -12.76 4.87 19.28
C GLN A 152 -12.04 3.82 20.12
N GLU A 153 -12.72 2.72 20.47
CA GLU A 153 -12.11 1.61 21.18
C GLU A 153 -10.98 0.98 20.34
N ALA A 154 -11.24 0.71 19.06
CA ALA A 154 -10.22 0.16 18.16
C ALA A 154 -9.00 1.07 18.03
N LEU A 155 -9.21 2.40 17.95
CA LEU A 155 -8.12 3.38 17.94
C LEU A 155 -7.31 3.36 19.25
N GLY A 156 -7.98 3.21 20.40
CA GLY A 156 -7.30 3.08 21.68
C GLY A 156 -6.40 1.84 21.73
N ILE A 157 -6.90 0.71 21.26
CA ILE A 157 -6.18 -0.56 21.24
C ILE A 157 -4.97 -0.48 20.31
N ILE A 158 -5.16 -0.04 19.05
CA ILE A 158 -4.03 0.03 18.09
C ILE A 158 -2.96 1.03 18.54
N GLY A 159 -3.34 2.14 19.18
CA GLY A 159 -2.37 3.09 19.73
C GLY A 159 -1.52 2.51 20.85
N VAL A 160 -2.10 1.70 21.74
CA VAL A 160 -1.34 0.97 22.78
C VAL A 160 -0.45 -0.11 22.15
N ASN A 161 -0.95 -0.84 21.16
CA ASN A 161 -0.16 -1.83 20.42
C ASN A 161 1.05 -1.20 19.74
N LEU A 162 0.86 -0.03 19.09
CA LEU A 162 1.95 0.71 18.45
C LEU A 162 3.01 1.16 19.46
N LEU A 163 2.59 1.73 20.60
CA LEU A 163 3.51 2.16 21.66
C LEU A 163 4.29 0.97 22.22
N TYR A 164 3.59 -0.14 22.51
CA TYR A 164 4.25 -1.36 22.98
C TYR A 164 5.28 -1.88 21.95
N GLY A 165 4.88 -1.91 20.66
CA GLY A 165 5.78 -2.28 19.57
C GLY A 165 7.00 -1.38 19.47
N ALA A 166 6.82 -0.06 19.53
CA ALA A 166 7.89 0.91 19.46
C ALA A 166 8.88 0.77 20.64
N PHE A 167 8.43 0.37 21.82
CA PHE A 167 9.30 0.31 23.01
C PHE A 167 9.96 -1.05 23.23
N PHE A 168 9.27 -2.13 22.86
CA PHE A 168 9.73 -3.49 23.20
C PHE A 168 10.02 -4.36 21.98
N LEU A 169 9.55 -3.97 20.77
CA LEU A 169 9.70 -4.76 19.55
C LEU A 169 10.42 -4.02 18.42
N TYR A 170 10.92 -2.79 18.63
CA TYR A 170 11.53 -1.97 17.54
C TYR A 170 12.68 -2.69 16.82
N HIS A 171 13.42 -3.56 17.49
CA HIS A 171 14.49 -4.38 16.93
C HIS A 171 13.98 -5.63 16.16
N ARG A 172 12.67 -5.87 16.15
CA ARG A 172 11.98 -6.97 15.44
C ARG A 172 10.75 -6.42 14.68
N PRO A 173 10.97 -5.69 13.58
CA PRO A 173 9.87 -4.99 12.88
C PRO A 173 8.74 -5.91 12.43
N ASP A 174 9.03 -7.14 11.97
CA ASP A 174 8.02 -8.13 11.59
C ASP A 174 7.08 -8.46 12.75
N GLU A 175 7.64 -8.77 13.93
CA GLU A 175 6.85 -9.07 15.12
C GLU A 175 6.07 -7.84 15.62
N LEU A 176 6.64 -6.64 15.45
CA LEU A 176 5.95 -5.39 15.74
C LEU A 176 4.69 -5.27 14.87
N VAL A 177 4.83 -5.47 13.55
CA VAL A 177 3.69 -5.40 12.61
C VAL A 177 2.64 -6.44 12.96
N GLU A 178 3.02 -7.68 13.26
CA GLU A 178 2.10 -8.74 13.70
C GLU A 178 1.33 -8.33 14.98
N SER A 179 2.00 -7.65 15.90
CA SER A 179 1.42 -7.26 17.20
C SER A 179 0.41 -6.13 17.14
N LEU A 180 0.31 -5.41 16.00
CA LEU A 180 -0.57 -4.26 15.86
C LEU A 180 -2.05 -4.62 15.98
N LEU A 181 -2.45 -5.83 15.59
CA LEU A 181 -3.82 -6.32 15.70
C LEU A 181 -4.09 -7.18 16.94
N ASP A 182 -3.23 -7.19 17.94
CA ASP A 182 -3.55 -7.85 19.20
C ASP A 182 -4.84 -7.26 19.81
N GLU A 183 -5.80 -8.11 20.15
CA GLU A 183 -7.18 -7.76 20.57
C GLU A 183 -8.00 -6.97 19.54
N LEU A 184 -7.58 -6.96 18.28
CA LEU A 184 -8.30 -6.40 17.13
C LEU A 184 -8.51 -7.43 16.04
N SER A 185 -9.39 -7.14 15.09
CA SER A 185 -9.56 -7.94 13.88
C SER A 185 -9.58 -7.05 12.64
N ILE A 186 -9.34 -7.66 11.49
CA ILE A 186 -9.37 -7.00 10.18
C ILE A 186 -10.78 -6.51 9.80
N GLU A 187 -11.84 -7.00 10.44
CA GLU A 187 -13.19 -6.50 10.26
C GLU A 187 -13.42 -5.17 11.00
N ARG A 188 -12.60 -4.85 12.01
CA ARG A 188 -12.71 -3.63 12.81
C ARG A 188 -11.83 -2.51 12.31
N ILE A 189 -10.61 -2.83 11.88
CA ILE A 189 -9.61 -1.85 11.48
C ILE A 189 -8.72 -2.40 10.36
N GLU A 190 -8.44 -1.56 9.37
CA GLU A 190 -7.48 -1.82 8.28
C GLU A 190 -6.26 -0.92 8.48
N ILE A 191 -5.05 -1.47 8.34
CA ILE A 191 -3.79 -0.71 8.33
C ILE A 191 -3.29 -0.70 6.90
N ASP A 192 -3.55 0.36 6.15
CA ASP A 192 -3.23 0.44 4.72
C ASP A 192 -1.89 1.13 4.42
N MET A 193 -1.21 1.63 5.46
CA MET A 193 0.14 2.20 5.34
C MET A 193 0.89 2.11 6.66
N ILE A 194 2.16 1.74 6.61
CA ILE A 194 3.14 1.80 7.71
C ILE A 194 4.46 2.35 7.20
N GLU A 195 5.11 3.20 7.99
CA GLU A 195 6.45 3.70 7.70
C GLU A 195 7.30 3.74 8.97
N PHE A 196 8.51 3.22 8.85
CA PHE A 196 9.55 3.24 9.86
C PHE A 196 10.63 4.24 9.42
N SER A 197 11.08 5.10 10.32
CA SER A 197 12.16 6.06 10.06
C SER A 197 12.97 6.37 11.32
N GLY A 198 14.17 6.94 11.14
CA GLY A 198 15.07 7.27 12.23
C GLY A 198 16.17 6.24 12.45
N ILE A 199 16.95 6.43 13.54
CA ILE A 199 18.20 5.70 13.73
C ILE A 199 18.01 4.18 13.88
N GLU A 200 16.98 3.76 14.61
CA GLU A 200 16.71 2.34 14.87
C GLU A 200 16.25 1.59 13.62
N PHE A 201 15.69 2.30 12.64
CA PHE A 201 15.07 1.72 11.47
C PHE A 201 15.83 1.92 10.16
N ARG A 202 17.13 2.30 10.23
CA ARG A 202 17.96 2.49 9.01
C ARG A 202 18.10 1.21 8.17
N HIS A 203 17.94 0.05 8.80
CA HIS A 203 18.01 -1.27 8.16
C HIS A 203 16.64 -1.78 7.67
N VAL A 204 15.56 -1.08 7.97
CA VAL A 204 14.21 -1.49 7.61
C VAL A 204 13.85 -0.99 6.23
N ASP A 205 13.52 -1.90 5.33
CA ASP A 205 12.95 -1.55 4.02
C ASP A 205 11.43 -1.44 4.15
N ASN A 206 10.91 -0.23 4.01
CA ASN A 206 9.48 0.04 4.12
C ASN A 206 8.63 -0.64 3.02
N ARG A 207 9.24 -1.04 1.91
CA ARG A 207 8.56 -1.83 0.86
C ARG A 207 8.28 -3.25 1.37
N ILE A 208 9.22 -3.83 2.12
CA ILE A 208 9.02 -5.14 2.78
C ILE A 208 7.94 -5.02 3.85
N MET A 209 7.91 -3.93 4.62
CA MET A 209 6.85 -3.71 5.62
C MET A 209 5.47 -3.53 4.94
N SER A 210 5.39 -2.88 3.79
CA SER A 210 4.17 -2.80 2.98
C SER A 210 3.71 -4.18 2.49
N LEU A 211 4.64 -5.01 1.99
CA LEU A 211 4.37 -6.40 1.63
C LEU A 211 3.85 -7.18 2.85
N ARG A 212 4.45 -6.97 4.03
CA ARG A 212 4.06 -7.65 5.27
C ARG A 212 2.63 -7.33 5.68
N LEU A 213 2.18 -6.06 5.51
CA LEU A 213 0.79 -5.69 5.75
C LEU A 213 -0.17 -6.56 4.91
N VAL A 214 0.14 -6.75 3.62
CA VAL A 214 -0.70 -7.56 2.71
C VAL A 214 -0.62 -9.05 3.05
N GLN A 215 0.58 -9.57 3.36
CA GLN A 215 0.77 -10.97 3.76
C GLN A 215 -0.04 -11.36 4.99
N LEU A 216 -0.09 -10.46 5.98
CA LEU A 216 -0.82 -10.66 7.24
C LEU A 216 -2.32 -10.34 7.11
N GLY A 217 -2.77 -9.87 5.93
CA GLY A 217 -4.17 -9.49 5.71
C GLY A 217 -4.60 -8.21 6.45
N LEU A 218 -3.64 -7.39 6.90
CA LEU A 218 -3.91 -6.11 7.59
C LEU A 218 -4.51 -5.08 6.63
N THR A 219 -4.22 -5.22 5.35
CA THR A 219 -4.84 -4.54 4.22
C THR A 219 -4.85 -5.46 2.99
N PRO A 220 -5.82 -5.32 2.09
CA PRO A 220 -5.80 -6.08 0.84
C PRO A 220 -4.80 -5.56 -0.19
N ALA A 221 -4.31 -4.32 -0.05
CA ALA A 221 -3.31 -3.75 -0.94
C ALA A 221 -2.50 -2.65 -0.26
N ALA A 222 -1.23 -2.52 -0.65
CA ALA A 222 -0.30 -1.48 -0.22
C ALA A 222 0.43 -0.88 -1.43
N MET A 223 0.87 0.37 -1.32
CA MET A 223 1.49 1.10 -2.43
C MET A 223 2.79 1.77 -2.00
N PHE A 224 3.73 1.90 -2.95
CA PHE A 224 4.92 2.71 -2.79
C PHE A 224 5.33 3.37 -4.12
N SER A 225 6.04 4.48 -4.01
CA SER A 225 6.54 5.23 -5.18
C SER A 225 7.74 4.55 -5.83
N ALA A 226 8.13 5.02 -7.00
CA ALA A 226 9.36 4.64 -7.68
C ALA A 226 10.61 4.75 -6.78
N SER A 227 10.67 5.74 -5.90
CA SER A 227 11.75 5.91 -4.92
C SER A 227 11.66 4.99 -3.70
N GLY A 228 10.67 4.11 -3.62
CA GLY A 228 10.44 3.20 -2.49
C GLY A 228 9.75 3.85 -1.28
N LYS A 229 9.30 5.11 -1.38
CA LYS A 229 8.51 5.76 -0.34
C LYS A 229 7.12 5.13 -0.29
N VAL A 230 6.69 4.71 0.89
CA VAL A 230 5.32 4.19 1.10
C VAL A 230 4.28 5.27 0.85
N LEU A 231 3.17 4.88 0.23
CA LEU A 231 2.10 5.75 -0.17
C LEU A 231 0.78 5.29 0.44
N GLN A 232 -0.01 6.24 0.90
CA GLN A 232 -1.37 5.97 1.34
C GLN A 232 -2.30 6.04 0.12
N PRO A 233 -3.10 4.98 -0.17
CA PRO A 233 -3.84 4.88 -1.43
C PRO A 233 -4.80 6.03 -1.70
N SER A 234 -5.51 6.56 -0.68
CA SER A 234 -6.44 7.66 -0.90
C SER A 234 -5.75 9.00 -1.23
N GLU A 235 -4.51 9.21 -0.79
CA GLU A 235 -3.76 10.43 -1.14
C GLU A 235 -3.32 10.41 -2.60
N VAL A 236 -3.00 9.22 -3.12
CA VAL A 236 -2.51 9.03 -4.48
C VAL A 236 -3.66 8.99 -5.50
N LEU A 237 -4.72 8.23 -5.18
CA LEU A 237 -5.78 7.90 -6.14
C LEU A 237 -6.96 8.87 -6.13
N ARG A 238 -7.14 9.65 -5.05
CA ARG A 238 -8.33 10.47 -4.86
C ARG A 238 -8.54 11.47 -5.98
N LYS A 239 -9.73 11.39 -6.62
CA LYS A 239 -10.15 12.28 -7.72
C LYS A 239 -9.20 12.28 -8.91
N ARG A 240 -8.41 11.23 -9.08
CA ARG A 240 -7.52 11.06 -10.23
C ARG A 240 -7.98 9.89 -11.10
N PRO A 241 -7.83 9.97 -12.42
CA PRO A 241 -7.98 8.81 -13.29
C PRO A 241 -6.83 7.83 -13.03
N VAL A 242 -7.13 6.53 -13.11
CA VAL A 242 -6.15 5.46 -12.78
C VAL A 242 -6.03 4.52 -13.97
N LEU A 243 -4.81 4.25 -14.38
CA LEU A 243 -4.45 3.20 -15.32
C LEU A 243 -3.58 2.17 -14.58
N LEU A 244 -3.96 0.90 -14.64
CA LEU A 244 -3.26 -0.17 -13.93
C LEU A 244 -2.82 -1.26 -14.90
N GLU A 245 -1.56 -1.70 -14.76
CA GLU A 245 -1.04 -2.92 -15.37
C GLU A 245 -0.72 -3.94 -14.29
N ARG A 246 -1.28 -5.15 -14.45
CA ARG A 246 -0.95 -6.30 -13.59
C ARG A 246 0.08 -7.18 -14.26
N GLY A 247 1.18 -7.46 -13.56
CA GLY A 247 2.24 -8.28 -14.11
C GLY A 247 3.08 -9.00 -13.06
N ARG A 248 3.93 -9.91 -13.53
CA ARG A 248 4.96 -10.55 -12.69
C ARG A 248 6.17 -9.65 -12.50
N PHE A 249 6.56 -8.93 -13.54
CA PHE A 249 7.71 -8.00 -13.57
C PHE A 249 9.04 -8.63 -13.06
N SER A 250 9.32 -9.84 -13.51
CA SER A 250 10.51 -10.60 -13.11
C SER A 250 11.39 -10.96 -14.34
N PRO A 251 12.13 -9.97 -14.89
CA PRO A 251 12.04 -8.52 -14.71
C PRO A 251 10.90 -7.87 -15.51
N VAL A 252 10.70 -6.54 -15.32
CA VAL A 252 9.88 -5.73 -16.23
C VAL A 252 10.56 -5.65 -17.59
N THR A 253 9.79 -5.84 -18.68
CA THR A 253 10.29 -5.89 -20.05
C THR A 253 9.86 -4.68 -20.86
N ARG A 254 10.44 -4.50 -22.04
CA ARG A 254 10.02 -3.44 -22.99
C ARG A 254 8.56 -3.59 -23.41
N VAL A 255 7.99 -4.81 -23.42
CA VAL A 255 6.56 -5.03 -23.68
C VAL A 255 5.70 -4.38 -22.59
N ASN A 256 6.05 -4.56 -21.33
CA ASN A 256 5.30 -3.95 -20.22
C ASN A 256 5.31 -2.42 -20.31
N LEU A 257 6.48 -1.84 -20.58
CA LEU A 257 6.62 -0.39 -20.69
C LEU A 257 5.87 0.17 -21.90
N ASP A 258 5.96 -0.46 -23.06
CA ASP A 258 5.20 -0.04 -24.24
C ASP A 258 3.70 -0.17 -23.99
N MET A 259 3.27 -1.26 -23.36
CA MET A 259 1.86 -1.51 -23.02
C MET A 259 1.28 -0.40 -22.13
N ILE A 260 1.94 -0.06 -21.03
CA ILE A 260 1.43 0.97 -20.10
C ILE A 260 1.50 2.37 -20.73
N ASP A 261 2.56 2.70 -21.49
CA ASP A 261 2.75 4.01 -22.08
C ASP A 261 1.74 4.26 -23.23
N LYS A 262 1.53 3.28 -24.11
CA LYS A 262 0.55 3.40 -25.21
C LYS A 262 -0.88 3.46 -24.70
N ALA A 263 -1.22 2.59 -23.74
CA ALA A 263 -2.53 2.63 -23.11
C ALA A 263 -2.76 3.95 -22.37
N ARG A 264 -1.74 4.53 -21.73
CA ARG A 264 -1.85 5.83 -21.05
C ARG A 264 -2.13 6.96 -22.02
N ALA A 265 -1.42 7.00 -23.15
CA ALA A 265 -1.64 8.01 -24.19
C ALA A 265 -3.07 7.91 -24.75
N GLN A 266 -3.51 6.71 -25.13
CA GLN A 266 -4.84 6.47 -25.64
C GLN A 266 -5.94 6.76 -24.62
N PHE A 267 -5.73 6.40 -23.34
CA PHE A 267 -6.65 6.68 -22.24
C PHE A 267 -6.84 8.19 -22.00
N ALA A 268 -5.78 8.98 -22.19
CA ALA A 268 -5.87 10.44 -22.14
C ALA A 268 -6.71 10.99 -23.30
N ASP A 269 -6.50 10.52 -24.53
CA ASP A 269 -7.18 10.95 -25.73
C ASP A 269 -8.66 10.58 -25.71
N ASP A 270 -9.01 9.36 -25.31
CA ASP A 270 -10.39 8.86 -25.17
C ASP A 270 -11.17 9.60 -24.07
N GLY A 271 -10.49 10.14 -23.08
CA GLY A 271 -11.07 10.93 -21.98
C GLY A 271 -11.53 12.34 -22.40
N GLY A 272 -11.18 12.76 -23.60
CA GLY A 272 -11.46 14.12 -24.11
C GLY A 272 -10.75 15.19 -23.25
N ALA A 273 -11.21 16.43 -23.32
CA ALA A 273 -10.64 17.56 -22.56
C ALA A 273 -10.68 17.40 -21.02
N ALA A 274 -11.30 16.34 -20.52
CA ALA A 274 -11.48 16.09 -19.09
C ALA A 274 -10.31 15.31 -18.43
N VAL A 275 -9.43 14.66 -19.22
CA VAL A 275 -8.32 13.85 -18.70
C VAL A 275 -7.03 14.32 -19.36
N GLN A 276 -6.11 14.87 -18.55
CA GLN A 276 -4.77 15.17 -19.03
C GLN A 276 -3.83 14.00 -18.70
N ALA A 277 -2.88 13.70 -19.57
CA ALA A 277 -1.95 12.59 -19.37
C ALA A 277 -1.20 12.66 -18.03
N ASP A 278 -0.86 13.86 -17.57
CA ASP A 278 -0.16 14.09 -16.29
C ASP A 278 -1.04 13.87 -15.05
N ASP A 279 -2.36 13.88 -15.21
CA ASP A 279 -3.29 13.60 -14.12
C ASP A 279 -3.49 12.10 -13.91
N ILE A 280 -3.15 11.26 -14.91
CA ILE A 280 -3.33 9.80 -14.83
C ILE A 280 -2.32 9.19 -13.88
N VAL A 281 -2.82 8.47 -12.88
CA VAL A 281 -1.98 7.65 -12.01
C VAL A 281 -1.75 6.30 -12.67
N SER A 282 -0.52 6.06 -13.15
CA SER A 282 -0.11 4.76 -13.68
C SER A 282 0.41 3.88 -12.56
N VAL A 283 -0.16 2.69 -12.41
CA VAL A 283 0.14 1.75 -11.33
C VAL A 283 0.55 0.39 -11.90
N MET A 284 1.71 -0.09 -11.47
CA MET A 284 2.20 -1.44 -11.76
C MET A 284 1.84 -2.36 -10.59
N GLU A 285 0.93 -3.30 -10.81
CA GLU A 285 0.43 -4.17 -9.74
C GLU A 285 1.10 -5.54 -9.75
N ILE A 286 1.63 -5.92 -8.59
CA ILE A 286 2.13 -7.26 -8.30
C ILE A 286 1.16 -7.93 -7.34
N THR A 287 0.57 -9.06 -7.72
CA THR A 287 -0.32 -9.81 -6.81
C THR A 287 0.47 -10.72 -5.89
N MET A 288 -0.08 -11.02 -4.72
CA MET A 288 0.49 -12.01 -3.80
C MET A 288 0.65 -13.38 -4.45
N SER A 289 -0.25 -13.75 -5.36
CA SER A 289 -0.12 -14.99 -6.14
C SER A 289 1.09 -15.01 -7.07
N ASN A 290 1.50 -13.86 -7.59
CA ASN A 290 2.70 -13.71 -8.43
C ASN A 290 4.01 -13.74 -7.63
N LEU A 291 3.94 -13.49 -6.32
CA LEU A 291 5.11 -13.47 -5.42
C LEU A 291 5.35 -14.78 -4.70
N ARG A 292 4.33 -15.62 -4.56
CA ARG A 292 4.47 -16.93 -3.91
C ARG A 292 5.19 -17.91 -4.82
N ALA A 293 6.24 -18.54 -4.30
CA ALA A 293 6.89 -19.69 -4.92
C ALA A 293 6.02 -20.94 -4.78
N ASP A 294 6.42 -22.05 -5.40
CA ASP A 294 5.70 -23.34 -5.39
C ASP A 294 5.43 -23.88 -3.97
N GLN A 295 6.15 -23.41 -2.96
CA GLN A 295 5.97 -23.79 -1.55
C GLN A 295 5.11 -22.80 -0.74
N GLY A 296 4.53 -21.78 -1.37
CA GLY A 296 3.61 -20.82 -0.73
C GLY A 296 4.29 -19.69 0.04
N GLU A 297 5.59 -19.69 0.20
CA GLU A 297 6.35 -18.58 0.79
C GLU A 297 6.73 -17.54 -0.25
N VAL A 298 6.86 -16.29 0.18
CA VAL A 298 7.31 -15.17 -0.65
C VAL A 298 8.82 -15.04 -0.55
N ASP A 299 9.51 -15.06 -1.69
CA ASP A 299 10.93 -14.73 -1.76
C ASP A 299 11.10 -13.21 -1.70
N LEU A 300 11.60 -12.71 -0.57
CA LEU A 300 11.85 -11.29 -0.35
C LEU A 300 12.91 -10.73 -1.29
N THR A 301 13.90 -11.54 -1.69
CA THR A 301 14.96 -11.11 -2.63
C THR A 301 14.36 -10.87 -4.02
N ASP A 302 13.51 -11.79 -4.48
CA ASP A 302 12.78 -11.65 -5.74
C ASP A 302 11.82 -10.45 -5.71
N PHE A 303 11.08 -10.27 -4.61
CA PHE A 303 10.20 -9.11 -4.43
C PHE A 303 10.97 -7.79 -4.52
N ILE A 304 12.07 -7.65 -3.79
CA ILE A 304 12.90 -6.44 -3.84
C ILE A 304 13.47 -6.23 -5.24
N GLY A 305 13.91 -7.29 -5.92
CA GLY A 305 14.36 -7.22 -7.31
C GLY A 305 13.29 -6.62 -8.23
N ARG A 306 12.04 -7.07 -8.13
CA ARG A 306 10.91 -6.52 -8.90
C ARG A 306 10.63 -5.07 -8.54
N ALA A 307 10.63 -4.71 -7.25
CA ALA A 307 10.44 -3.34 -6.79
C ALA A 307 11.54 -2.39 -7.31
N GLU A 308 12.80 -2.84 -7.36
CA GLU A 308 13.93 -2.08 -7.89
C GLU A 308 13.80 -1.80 -9.39
N VAL A 309 13.47 -2.82 -10.19
CA VAL A 309 13.33 -2.63 -11.64
C VAL A 309 12.11 -1.79 -12.01
N LEU A 310 11.03 -1.85 -11.24
CA LEU A 310 9.88 -0.97 -11.42
C LEU A 310 10.19 0.46 -10.97
N GLY A 311 10.99 0.62 -9.91
CA GLY A 311 11.41 1.93 -9.42
C GLY A 311 12.21 2.73 -10.45
N VAL A 312 13.13 2.09 -11.18
CA VAL A 312 13.92 2.80 -12.22
C VAL A 312 13.10 3.16 -13.46
N THR A 313 11.88 2.66 -13.59
CA THR A 313 10.94 3.03 -14.66
C THR A 313 9.93 4.10 -14.24
N ASP A 314 10.11 4.72 -13.06
CA ASP A 314 9.31 5.83 -12.53
C ASP A 314 7.82 5.51 -12.28
N HIS A 315 7.47 4.22 -12.07
CA HIS A 315 6.10 3.82 -11.83
C HIS A 315 5.79 3.65 -10.33
N ILE A 316 4.53 3.90 -9.98
CA ILE A 316 3.98 3.53 -8.67
C ILE A 316 3.76 2.02 -8.67
N VAL A 317 4.19 1.37 -7.60
CA VAL A 317 4.01 -0.07 -7.40
C VAL A 317 2.90 -0.31 -6.39
N MET A 318 1.99 -1.22 -6.73
CA MET A 318 0.97 -1.73 -5.82
C MET A 318 1.18 -3.23 -5.60
N ILE A 319 1.16 -3.64 -4.34
CA ILE A 319 1.08 -5.04 -3.94
C ILE A 319 -0.36 -5.32 -3.57
N SER A 320 -0.96 -6.39 -4.08
CA SER A 320 -2.34 -6.73 -3.75
C SER A 320 -2.56 -8.23 -3.53
N ASP A 321 -3.59 -8.56 -2.76
CA ASP A 321 -4.12 -9.93 -2.61
C ASP A 321 -5.44 -10.12 -3.39
N TYR A 322 -5.61 -9.36 -4.47
CA TYR A 322 -6.75 -9.49 -5.36
C TYR A 322 -6.44 -10.42 -6.51
N PHE A 323 -7.00 -11.61 -6.51
CA PHE A 323 -6.93 -12.52 -7.65
C PHE A 323 -7.82 -12.03 -8.79
N GLU A 324 -9.09 -11.74 -8.50
CA GLU A 324 -10.07 -11.39 -9.51
C GLU A 324 -10.08 -9.88 -9.78
N TYR A 325 -10.11 -9.51 -11.06
CA TYR A 325 -10.09 -8.10 -11.51
C TYR A 325 -11.30 -7.29 -11.03
N TYR A 326 -12.48 -7.89 -10.86
CA TYR A 326 -13.65 -7.16 -10.35
C TYR A 326 -13.47 -6.70 -8.89
N ARG A 327 -12.72 -7.45 -8.08
CA ARG A 327 -12.38 -7.04 -6.69
C ARG A 327 -11.39 -5.90 -6.68
N LEU A 328 -10.38 -5.97 -7.57
CA LEU A 328 -9.43 -4.88 -7.77
C LEU A 328 -10.15 -3.60 -8.24
N ALA A 329 -11.07 -3.72 -9.21
CA ALA A 329 -11.88 -2.59 -9.67
C ALA A 329 -12.70 -1.97 -8.54
N ALA A 330 -13.31 -2.78 -7.67
CA ALA A 330 -14.03 -2.30 -6.51
C ALA A 330 -13.10 -1.59 -5.50
N TYR A 331 -11.87 -2.06 -5.34
CA TYR A 331 -10.86 -1.41 -4.52
C TYR A 331 -10.49 -0.03 -5.05
N LEU A 332 -10.18 0.10 -6.35
CA LEU A 332 -9.86 1.40 -6.96
C LEU A 332 -11.03 2.38 -6.81
N ARG A 333 -12.26 1.92 -7.01
CA ARG A 333 -13.47 2.73 -6.85
C ARG A 333 -13.74 3.23 -5.44
N ARG A 334 -13.15 2.61 -4.44
CA ARG A 334 -13.18 3.12 -3.06
C ARG A 334 -12.51 4.49 -2.93
N TYR A 335 -11.48 4.75 -3.75
CA TYR A 335 -10.63 5.94 -3.65
C TYR A 335 -10.88 6.99 -4.71
N THR A 336 -11.37 6.61 -5.90
CA THR A 336 -11.63 7.57 -6.98
C THR A 336 -12.96 7.32 -7.68
N ASP A 337 -13.65 8.41 -7.99
CA ASP A 337 -14.85 8.47 -8.83
C ASP A 337 -14.52 8.75 -10.31
N ARG A 338 -13.22 8.99 -10.62
CA ARG A 338 -12.73 9.23 -11.97
C ARG A 338 -12.64 7.94 -12.78
N ARG A 339 -12.43 8.07 -14.09
CA ARG A 339 -12.24 6.92 -14.98
C ARG A 339 -11.10 6.02 -14.47
N CYS A 340 -11.33 4.72 -14.51
CA CYS A 340 -10.31 3.72 -14.24
C CYS A 340 -10.18 2.82 -15.46
N ALA A 341 -8.96 2.44 -15.77
CA ALA A 341 -8.68 1.49 -16.82
C ALA A 341 -7.64 0.46 -16.34
N ILE A 342 -7.72 -0.72 -16.93
CA ILE A 342 -6.72 -1.78 -16.76
C ILE A 342 -6.15 -2.06 -18.14
N VAL A 343 -4.84 -2.08 -18.28
CA VAL A 343 -4.20 -2.58 -19.50
C VAL A 343 -3.66 -3.98 -19.27
N MET A 344 -3.83 -4.84 -20.27
CA MET A 344 -3.36 -6.23 -20.21
C MET A 344 -3.11 -6.78 -21.61
N GLY A 345 -2.26 -7.79 -21.70
CA GLY A 345 -2.08 -8.55 -22.94
C GLY A 345 -3.30 -9.41 -23.28
N ALA A 346 -3.51 -9.69 -24.57
CA ALA A 346 -4.63 -10.49 -25.06
C ALA A 346 -4.71 -11.88 -24.39
N GLY A 347 -3.56 -12.50 -24.05
CA GLY A 347 -3.53 -13.76 -23.33
C GLY A 347 -4.09 -13.68 -21.90
N ALA A 348 -3.86 -12.57 -21.19
CA ALA A 348 -4.45 -12.33 -19.86
C ALA A 348 -5.96 -12.08 -19.98
N LEU A 349 -6.41 -11.36 -21.01
CA LEU A 349 -7.83 -11.15 -21.28
C LEU A 349 -8.58 -12.48 -21.44
N ARG A 350 -7.99 -13.45 -22.13
CA ARG A 350 -8.58 -14.78 -22.31
C ARG A 350 -8.91 -15.45 -20.98
N GLN A 351 -8.08 -15.25 -19.95
CA GLN A 351 -8.32 -15.83 -18.61
C GLN A 351 -9.52 -15.21 -17.89
N ILE A 352 -9.85 -13.95 -18.18
CA ILE A 352 -11.04 -13.28 -17.61
C ILE A 352 -12.33 -13.99 -18.06
N PHE A 353 -12.33 -14.63 -19.23
CA PHE A 353 -13.47 -15.36 -19.76
C PHE A 353 -13.51 -16.84 -19.37
N ASP A 354 -12.66 -17.27 -18.44
CA ASP A 354 -12.71 -18.62 -17.87
C ASP A 354 -13.68 -18.65 -16.68
N GLU A 355 -14.84 -19.26 -16.89
CA GLU A 355 -15.92 -19.33 -15.90
C GLU A 355 -15.53 -20.02 -14.58
N ARG A 356 -14.50 -20.86 -14.60
CA ARG A 356 -14.00 -21.57 -13.40
C ARG A 356 -13.57 -20.63 -12.29
N TYR A 357 -13.08 -19.45 -12.63
CA TYR A 357 -12.68 -18.43 -11.64
C TYR A 357 -13.87 -17.81 -10.90
N TYR A 358 -15.08 -17.93 -11.42
CA TYR A 358 -16.29 -17.28 -10.90
C TYR A 358 -17.29 -18.27 -10.32
N ALA A 359 -16.94 -19.54 -10.18
CA ALA A 359 -17.82 -20.60 -9.68
C ALA A 359 -18.36 -20.34 -8.26
N ARG A 360 -17.73 -19.44 -7.48
CA ARG A 360 -18.19 -19.06 -6.14
C ARG A 360 -19.21 -17.92 -6.14
N LEU A 361 -19.42 -17.23 -7.26
CA LEU A 361 -20.43 -16.19 -7.39
C LEU A 361 -21.76 -16.81 -7.80
N GLU A 362 -22.86 -16.37 -7.19
CA GLU A 362 -24.21 -16.87 -7.53
C GLU A 362 -24.57 -16.60 -9.00
N GLY A 363 -24.21 -15.43 -9.51
CA GLY A 363 -24.38 -15.04 -10.91
C GLY A 363 -23.20 -15.42 -11.82
N GLY A 364 -22.21 -16.18 -11.34
CA GLY A 364 -21.07 -16.64 -12.12
C GLY A 364 -20.33 -15.50 -12.84
N ILE A 365 -19.92 -15.76 -14.09
CA ILE A 365 -19.18 -14.81 -14.92
C ILE A 365 -20.00 -13.51 -15.22
N LEU A 366 -21.32 -13.60 -15.33
CA LEU A 366 -22.15 -12.44 -15.58
C LEU A 366 -22.10 -11.44 -14.42
N GLU A 367 -22.14 -11.95 -13.20
CA GLU A 367 -21.97 -11.13 -11.99
C GLU A 367 -20.58 -10.52 -11.93
N ALA A 368 -19.54 -11.31 -12.21
CA ALA A 368 -18.14 -10.86 -12.18
C ALA A 368 -17.91 -9.71 -13.18
N LEU A 369 -18.33 -9.88 -14.44
CA LEU A 369 -18.16 -8.86 -15.48
C LEU A 369 -19.05 -7.64 -15.23
N GLY A 370 -20.27 -7.84 -14.73
CA GLY A 370 -21.14 -6.73 -14.32
C GLY A 370 -20.53 -5.88 -13.20
N ARG A 371 -19.82 -6.51 -12.25
CA ARG A 371 -19.07 -5.81 -11.21
C ARG A 371 -17.80 -5.15 -11.73
N LEU A 372 -17.09 -5.80 -12.67
CA LEU A 372 -15.85 -5.30 -13.25
C LEU A 372 -16.07 -4.03 -14.06
N PHE A 373 -17.03 -4.05 -15.00
CA PHE A 373 -17.30 -2.94 -15.90
C PHE A 373 -18.26 -1.89 -15.32
N LYS A 374 -18.63 -2.04 -14.06
CA LYS A 374 -19.39 -1.03 -13.34
C LYS A 374 -18.59 0.27 -13.25
N ASN A 375 -19.28 1.41 -13.33
CA ASN A 375 -18.70 2.74 -13.13
C ASN A 375 -17.61 3.11 -14.16
N ASP A 376 -17.85 2.81 -15.42
CA ASP A 376 -17.02 3.25 -16.55
C ASP A 376 -15.56 2.75 -16.48
N LEU A 377 -15.37 1.50 -16.07
CA LEU A 377 -14.07 0.83 -16.16
C LEU A 377 -13.89 0.28 -17.57
N HIS A 378 -12.71 0.48 -18.16
CA HIS A 378 -12.35 -0.03 -19.47
C HIS A 378 -11.12 -0.92 -19.37
N ILE A 379 -11.01 -1.90 -20.27
CA ILE A 379 -9.80 -2.72 -20.43
C ILE A 379 -9.16 -2.37 -21.77
N PHE A 380 -7.94 -1.86 -21.73
CA PHE A 380 -7.08 -1.71 -22.88
C PHE A 380 -6.36 -3.03 -23.14
N VAL A 381 -6.50 -3.56 -24.35
CA VAL A 381 -5.98 -4.88 -24.73
C VAL A 381 -4.78 -4.71 -25.63
N TYR A 382 -3.62 -5.05 -25.11
CA TYR A 382 -2.38 -5.01 -25.87
C TYR A 382 -2.23 -6.29 -26.69
N PRO A 383 -1.87 -6.21 -27.98
CA PRO A 383 -1.68 -7.40 -28.83
C PRO A 383 -0.56 -8.28 -28.28
N GLN A 384 -0.70 -9.58 -28.46
CA GLN A 384 0.26 -10.56 -27.98
C GLN A 384 0.43 -11.68 -29.00
N LYS A 385 1.66 -12.12 -29.24
CA LYS A 385 1.91 -13.31 -30.03
C LYS A 385 1.69 -14.58 -29.19
N ASP A 386 0.97 -15.53 -29.76
CA ASP A 386 0.83 -16.86 -29.20
C ASP A 386 2.23 -17.51 -29.14
N PRO A 387 2.71 -17.94 -27.98
CA PRO A 387 4.05 -18.52 -27.83
C PRO A 387 4.25 -19.84 -28.59
N GLU A 388 3.14 -20.58 -28.90
CA GLU A 388 3.22 -21.86 -29.61
C GLU A 388 3.12 -21.72 -31.13
N THR A 389 2.21 -20.84 -31.58
CA THR A 389 1.88 -20.73 -33.02
C THR A 389 2.44 -19.48 -33.68
N GLY A 390 2.88 -18.48 -32.89
CA GLY A 390 3.25 -17.15 -33.38
C GLY A 390 2.08 -16.30 -33.89
N THR A 391 0.84 -16.78 -33.76
CA THR A 391 -0.35 -16.05 -34.18
C THR A 391 -0.54 -14.80 -33.35
N LEU A 392 -0.85 -13.66 -33.98
CA LEU A 392 -1.13 -12.42 -33.25
C LEU A 392 -2.55 -12.44 -32.68
N TRP A 393 -2.66 -12.43 -31.37
CA TRP A 393 -3.92 -12.22 -30.64
C TRP A 393 -4.17 -10.73 -30.45
N THR A 394 -5.30 -10.28 -30.91
CA THR A 394 -5.86 -8.94 -30.72
C THR A 394 -7.27 -9.08 -30.13
N VAL A 395 -7.94 -7.95 -29.85
CA VAL A 395 -9.36 -7.97 -29.46
C VAL A 395 -10.22 -8.68 -30.50
N GLU A 396 -9.90 -8.54 -31.79
CA GLU A 396 -10.69 -9.11 -32.91
C GLU A 396 -10.37 -10.59 -33.16
N THR A 397 -9.12 -11.02 -32.93
CA THR A 397 -8.65 -12.37 -33.28
C THR A 397 -8.62 -13.33 -32.10
N LEU A 398 -8.81 -12.81 -30.85
CA LEU A 398 -8.75 -13.63 -29.65
C LEU A 398 -9.93 -14.63 -29.60
N GLU A 399 -9.61 -15.90 -29.52
CA GLU A 399 -10.60 -16.95 -29.34
C GLU A 399 -10.94 -17.11 -27.85
N VAL A 400 -12.19 -16.89 -27.50
CA VAL A 400 -12.77 -17.14 -26.18
C VAL A 400 -13.65 -18.41 -26.21
N PRO A 401 -13.96 -19.06 -25.07
CA PRO A 401 -14.84 -20.20 -25.01
C PRO A 401 -16.19 -19.92 -25.69
N LYS A 402 -16.74 -20.93 -26.38
CA LYS A 402 -17.97 -20.77 -27.19
C LYS A 402 -19.14 -20.22 -26.41
N ASP A 403 -19.27 -20.60 -25.14
CA ASP A 403 -20.39 -20.26 -24.28
C ASP A 403 -20.41 -18.75 -23.93
N VAL A 404 -19.25 -18.11 -23.88
CA VAL A 404 -19.11 -16.67 -23.55
C VAL A 404 -18.84 -15.78 -24.76
N ARG A 405 -18.81 -16.34 -25.98
CA ARG A 405 -18.46 -15.60 -27.21
C ARG A 405 -19.37 -14.39 -27.46
N HIS A 406 -20.67 -14.54 -27.25
CA HIS A 406 -21.62 -13.42 -27.46
C HIS A 406 -21.48 -12.35 -26.38
N LEU A 407 -21.14 -12.74 -25.17
CA LEU A 407 -20.84 -11.79 -24.09
C LEU A 407 -19.56 -11.01 -24.41
N TYR A 408 -18.52 -11.70 -24.91
CA TYR A 408 -17.29 -11.07 -25.39
C TYR A 408 -17.59 -10.04 -26.48
N GLY A 409 -18.33 -10.43 -27.52
CA GLY A 409 -18.73 -9.54 -28.62
C GLY A 409 -19.49 -8.31 -28.12
N TYR A 410 -20.42 -8.49 -27.19
CA TYR A 410 -21.13 -7.37 -26.56
C TYR A 410 -20.18 -6.38 -25.87
N LEU A 411 -19.18 -6.86 -25.13
CA LEU A 411 -18.22 -6.00 -24.44
C LEU A 411 -17.32 -5.24 -25.42
N VAL A 412 -16.94 -5.86 -26.53
CA VAL A 412 -16.20 -5.20 -27.63
C VAL A 412 -17.04 -4.12 -28.29
N GLU A 413 -18.27 -4.45 -28.71
CA GLU A 413 -19.20 -3.50 -29.37
C GLU A 413 -19.55 -2.30 -28.47
N ARG A 414 -19.59 -2.51 -27.16
CA ARG A 414 -19.87 -1.45 -26.18
C ARG A 414 -18.63 -0.62 -25.81
N GLY A 415 -17.45 -0.96 -26.33
CA GLY A 415 -16.21 -0.27 -26.03
C GLY A 415 -15.67 -0.47 -24.62
N PHE A 416 -16.07 -1.57 -23.94
CA PHE A 416 -15.45 -1.94 -22.65
C PHE A 416 -14.08 -2.59 -22.84
N LEU A 417 -13.88 -3.27 -23.97
CA LEU A 417 -12.61 -3.84 -24.42
C LEU A 417 -12.09 -3.00 -25.58
N ILE A 418 -10.98 -2.32 -25.39
CA ILE A 418 -10.42 -1.34 -26.34
C ILE A 418 -9.06 -1.86 -26.81
N PRO A 419 -8.83 -2.06 -28.12
CA PRO A 419 -7.51 -2.42 -28.60
C PRO A 419 -6.51 -1.27 -28.34
N VAL A 420 -5.32 -1.61 -27.88
CA VAL A 420 -4.21 -0.64 -27.81
C VAL A 420 -3.68 -0.42 -29.22
N GLU A 421 -3.63 0.84 -29.60
CA GLU A 421 -3.15 1.31 -30.91
C GLU A 421 -1.68 1.80 -30.80
N ASP A 422 -1.03 2.02 -31.92
CA ASP A 422 0.34 2.59 -32.03
C ASP A 422 1.42 1.87 -31.20
N TYR A 423 1.23 0.58 -30.92
CA TYR A 423 2.21 -0.23 -30.21
C TYR A 423 3.48 -0.50 -31.04
N ASP A 424 4.59 -0.77 -30.36
CA ASP A 424 5.86 -1.13 -31.01
C ASP A 424 5.85 -2.62 -31.42
N GLU A 425 5.70 -2.90 -32.72
CA GLU A 425 5.72 -4.27 -33.23
C GLU A 425 7.02 -5.01 -32.89
N SER A 426 8.14 -4.31 -32.75
CA SER A 426 9.46 -4.91 -32.50
C SER A 426 9.58 -5.56 -31.12
N VAL A 427 8.70 -5.19 -30.17
CA VAL A 427 8.72 -5.77 -28.80
C VAL A 427 7.81 -6.99 -28.65
N LEU A 428 6.92 -7.26 -29.62
CA LEU A 428 5.90 -8.32 -29.50
C LEU A 428 6.49 -9.75 -29.40
N ASP A 429 7.74 -9.94 -29.82
CA ASP A 429 8.43 -11.22 -29.69
C ASP A 429 9.07 -11.45 -28.32
N ILE A 430 9.08 -10.43 -27.44
CA ILE A 430 9.68 -10.53 -26.12
C ILE A 430 8.73 -11.28 -25.18
N GLN A 431 9.20 -12.43 -24.67
CA GLN A 431 8.48 -13.21 -23.69
C GLN A 431 9.19 -13.12 -22.33
N ALA A 432 8.50 -12.69 -21.28
CA ALA A 432 9.10 -12.47 -19.95
C ALA A 432 9.82 -13.73 -19.38
N PRO A 433 9.31 -14.97 -19.54
CA PRO A 433 10.05 -16.17 -19.12
C PRO A 433 11.39 -16.35 -19.84
N GLU A 434 11.45 -16.04 -21.15
CA GLU A 434 12.67 -16.13 -21.94
C GLU A 434 13.73 -15.11 -21.48
N VAL A 435 13.30 -13.89 -21.13
CA VAL A 435 14.19 -12.86 -20.57
C VAL A 435 14.87 -13.36 -19.29
N LEU A 436 14.10 -13.97 -18.39
CA LEU A 436 14.62 -14.52 -17.15
C LEU A 436 15.58 -15.69 -17.39
N GLU A 437 15.25 -16.60 -18.30
CA GLU A 437 16.11 -17.75 -18.67
C GLU A 437 17.45 -17.27 -19.25
N LYS A 438 17.43 -16.34 -20.21
CA LYS A 438 18.64 -15.75 -20.79
C LYS A 438 19.49 -15.05 -19.74
N LEU A 439 18.87 -14.27 -18.88
CA LEU A 439 19.55 -13.57 -17.78
C LEU A 439 20.27 -14.55 -16.84
N GLN A 440 19.62 -15.64 -16.46
CA GLN A 440 20.18 -16.65 -15.55
C GLN A 440 21.23 -17.52 -16.24
N SER A 441 21.11 -17.77 -17.54
CA SER A 441 22.10 -18.53 -18.31
C SER A 441 23.34 -17.70 -18.70
N GLY A 442 23.29 -16.37 -18.55
CA GLY A 442 24.35 -15.45 -18.94
C GLY A 442 24.36 -15.15 -20.45
N ASP A 443 23.27 -15.36 -21.15
CA ASP A 443 23.07 -14.92 -22.52
C ASP A 443 22.75 -13.42 -22.54
N GLU A 444 23.68 -12.59 -23.02
CA GLU A 444 23.57 -11.11 -23.02
C GLU A 444 22.38 -10.60 -23.86
N ALA A 445 21.74 -11.43 -24.68
CA ALA A 445 20.60 -11.02 -25.51
C ALA A 445 19.41 -10.49 -24.68
N TRP A 446 19.30 -10.85 -23.39
CA TRP A 446 18.25 -10.32 -22.50
C TRP A 446 18.31 -8.78 -22.37
N GLU A 447 19.48 -8.16 -22.49
CA GLU A 447 19.64 -6.71 -22.32
C GLU A 447 18.82 -5.90 -23.34
N SER A 448 18.70 -6.41 -24.57
CA SER A 448 17.88 -5.78 -25.60
C SER A 448 16.36 -5.91 -25.37
N MET A 449 15.96 -6.79 -24.46
CA MET A 449 14.55 -7.11 -24.18
C MET A 449 13.98 -6.29 -23.02
N VAL A 450 14.83 -5.53 -22.31
CA VAL A 450 14.46 -4.64 -21.20
C VAL A 450 14.89 -3.21 -21.48
N ASP A 451 14.43 -2.26 -20.66
CA ASP A 451 14.91 -0.87 -20.70
C ASP A 451 16.38 -0.81 -20.21
N GLU A 452 17.17 0.13 -20.75
CA GLU A 452 18.59 0.28 -20.38
C GLU A 452 18.78 0.48 -18.88
N ARG A 453 17.94 1.29 -18.22
CA ARG A 453 17.98 1.53 -16.76
C ARG A 453 17.69 0.25 -15.98
N VAL A 454 16.79 -0.58 -16.48
CA VAL A 454 16.48 -1.91 -15.90
C VAL A 454 17.68 -2.83 -16.02
N ALA A 455 18.35 -2.88 -17.18
CA ALA A 455 19.55 -3.68 -17.37
C ALA A 455 20.70 -3.23 -16.43
N GLU A 456 20.91 -1.93 -16.29
CA GLU A 456 21.92 -1.37 -15.39
C GLU A 456 21.69 -1.77 -13.92
N VAL A 457 20.47 -1.64 -13.42
CA VAL A 457 20.16 -1.98 -12.02
C VAL A 457 20.26 -3.49 -11.77
N ILE A 458 19.84 -4.33 -12.73
CA ILE A 458 19.98 -5.80 -12.65
C ILE A 458 21.47 -6.17 -12.49
N LYS A 459 22.33 -5.61 -13.32
CA LYS A 459 23.78 -5.87 -13.28
C LYS A 459 24.41 -5.35 -11.99
N ALA A 460 24.10 -4.09 -11.60
CA ALA A 460 24.69 -3.45 -10.45
C ALA A 460 24.32 -4.16 -9.13
N ARG A 461 23.09 -4.65 -9.02
CA ARG A 461 22.55 -5.29 -7.79
C ARG A 461 22.47 -6.82 -7.88
N LYS A 462 22.88 -7.41 -9.02
CA LYS A 462 22.84 -8.87 -9.28
C LYS A 462 21.44 -9.47 -9.03
N LEU A 463 20.41 -8.80 -9.57
CA LEU A 463 19.04 -9.23 -9.40
C LEU A 463 18.71 -10.45 -10.26
N PHE A 464 17.66 -11.19 -9.89
CA PHE A 464 17.09 -12.32 -10.62
C PHE A 464 18.07 -13.46 -10.94
N GLY A 465 19.15 -13.58 -10.14
CA GLY A 465 20.19 -14.59 -10.38
C GLY A 465 21.27 -14.18 -11.38
N TYR A 466 21.35 -12.91 -11.77
CA TYR A 466 22.41 -12.40 -12.64
C TYR A 466 23.80 -12.64 -12.03
N GLY A 467 24.66 -13.33 -12.79
CA GLY A 467 26.04 -13.60 -12.37
C GLY A 467 26.19 -14.66 -11.25
N ALA A 468 25.13 -15.35 -10.88
CA ALA A 468 25.18 -16.50 -9.96
C ALA A 468 25.68 -17.74 -10.72
N ARG A 469 27.03 -17.86 -10.92
CA ARG A 469 27.72 -19.06 -11.39
C ARG A 469 28.62 -19.61 -10.32
#